data_34180af6deb95210276d224ddd8ef669
#
_entry.id   34180af6deb95210276d224ddd8ef669
#
_cell.length_a   1.000
_cell.length_b   1.000
_cell.length_c   1.000
_cell.angle_alpha   90.00
_cell.angle_beta   90.00
_cell.angle_gamma   90.00
#
_symmetry.space_group_name_H-M   'P 1'
#
loop_
_entity.id
_entity.type
_entity.pdbx_description
1 polymer ?
#
loop_
_entity_poly.entity_id
_entity_poly.type
_entity_poly.pdbx_seq_one_letter_code
_entity_poly.pdbx_strand_id
1 'polypeptide(L)'
;LHEIHMEEDAGKLVHDPWTESTLCDYNRCGVPLMEIVTEPDFRSAHEVIDFLTKLRSTLQFLGVSDCKMQEGSIRADLNVSVRPAGSEKLGTRTEMKNMNSFKAIAKAIETEAARQIEVLEEGRAVKQETRRWDDNKDASFAMRSKENAQDYRYFPEPDLPPVYIDDAWLERVRAHQPELADAKRARYREEYGLSEHDIGILCQNARLCRLLEAAIAQGASPKVAANWI
;
A
#
# COMPACT_ATOMS: atom_id res chain seq x y z
N LEU A 1 -2.47 8.78 8.79
CA LEU A 1 -1.09 8.69 8.29
C LEU A 1 -0.15 9.32 9.30
N HIS A 2 1.02 8.73 9.46
CA HIS A 2 2.10 9.30 10.25
C HIS A 2 2.92 10.25 9.38
N GLU A 3 3.50 9.73 8.29
CA GLU A 3 4.30 10.50 7.35
C GLU A 3 4.23 9.94 5.94
N ILE A 4 4.62 10.76 4.98
CA ILE A 4 4.85 10.40 3.59
C ILE A 4 6.17 11.04 3.18
N HIS A 5 7.11 10.25 2.69
CA HIS A 5 8.38 10.77 2.19
C HIS A 5 8.76 10.16 0.85
N MET A 6 9.64 10.86 0.13
CA MET A 6 10.13 10.42 -1.16
C MET A 6 11.47 9.72 -1.01
N GLU A 7 11.62 8.66 -1.79
CA GLU A 7 12.83 7.85 -1.87
C GLU A 7 13.19 7.57 -3.33
N GLU A 8 14.33 6.93 -3.53
CA GLU A 8 14.68 6.26 -4.77
C GLU A 8 14.58 4.75 -4.60
N ASP A 9 14.01 4.05 -5.58
CA ASP A 9 13.99 2.59 -5.55
C ASP A 9 15.39 2.04 -5.79
N ALA A 10 15.73 0.98 -5.06
CA ALA A 10 17.07 0.40 -5.08
C ALA A 10 17.22 -0.64 -6.19
N GLY A 11 18.46 -0.89 -6.58
CA GLY A 11 18.83 -2.07 -7.36
C GLY A 11 18.58 -3.36 -6.57
N LYS A 12 18.47 -4.47 -7.28
CA LYS A 12 18.26 -5.79 -6.69
C LYS A 12 19.48 -6.66 -6.86
N LEU A 13 19.93 -7.26 -5.77
CA LEU A 13 20.97 -8.29 -5.80
C LEU A 13 20.34 -9.68 -5.91
N VAL A 14 20.79 -10.46 -6.90
CA VAL A 14 20.36 -11.84 -7.11
C VAL A 14 21.60 -12.73 -6.96
N HIS A 15 21.68 -13.47 -5.85
CA HIS A 15 22.76 -14.40 -5.59
C HIS A 15 22.51 -15.69 -6.36
N ASP A 16 23.47 -16.08 -7.18
CA ASP A 16 23.45 -17.36 -7.88
C ASP A 16 24.19 -18.42 -7.03
N PRO A 17 23.48 -19.42 -6.51
CA PRO A 17 24.08 -20.43 -5.65
C PRO A 17 25.03 -21.39 -6.41
N TRP A 18 24.95 -21.41 -7.76
CA TRP A 18 25.73 -22.34 -8.58
C TRP A 18 27.08 -21.77 -9.02
N THR A 19 27.13 -20.45 -9.21
CA THR A 19 28.35 -19.78 -9.72
C THR A 19 29.06 -18.95 -8.66
N GLU A 20 28.56 -18.92 -7.42
CA GLU A 20 29.04 -18.05 -6.33
C GLU A 20 29.09 -16.56 -6.72
N SER A 21 28.36 -16.18 -7.77
CA SER A 21 28.30 -14.81 -8.26
C SER A 21 27.05 -14.09 -7.76
N THR A 22 27.10 -12.77 -7.78
CA THR A 22 25.95 -11.91 -7.49
C THR A 22 25.67 -11.06 -8.72
N LEU A 23 24.47 -11.22 -9.28
CA LEU A 23 23.97 -10.39 -10.36
C LEU A 23 23.35 -9.13 -9.78
N CYS A 24 23.59 -7.99 -10.40
CA CYS A 24 22.99 -6.72 -10.03
C CYS A 24 21.93 -6.36 -11.07
N ASP A 25 20.68 -6.29 -10.62
CA ASP A 25 19.55 -5.85 -11.44
C ASP A 25 19.23 -4.38 -11.10
N TYR A 26 19.45 -3.49 -12.05
CA TYR A 26 19.22 -2.06 -11.92
C TYR A 26 17.92 -1.57 -12.56
N ASN A 27 17.03 -2.47 -13.01
CA ASN A 27 15.81 -2.08 -13.75
C ASN A 27 14.92 -1.08 -13.01
N ARG A 28 14.92 -1.08 -11.68
CA ARG A 28 14.16 -0.13 -10.86
C ARG A 28 15.02 0.91 -10.15
N CYS A 29 16.34 0.82 -10.28
CA CYS A 29 17.26 1.71 -9.59
C CYS A 29 17.02 3.17 -10.00
N GLY A 30 16.86 4.05 -9.01
CA GLY A 30 16.62 5.48 -9.23
C GLY A 30 15.17 5.85 -9.63
N VAL A 31 14.25 4.87 -9.72
CA VAL A 31 12.83 5.19 -9.94
C VAL A 31 12.28 5.88 -8.69
N PRO A 32 11.57 7.02 -8.84
CA PRO A 32 10.95 7.67 -7.69
C PRO A 32 10.03 6.74 -6.93
N LEU A 33 10.24 6.63 -5.63
CA LEU A 33 9.46 5.84 -4.69
C LEU A 33 8.88 6.75 -3.62
N MET A 34 7.66 6.47 -3.21
CA MET A 34 7.00 7.17 -2.13
C MET A 34 6.69 6.16 -1.03
N GLU A 35 7.22 6.36 0.17
CA GLU A 35 6.86 5.58 1.35
C GLU A 35 5.75 6.28 2.11
N ILE A 36 4.69 5.53 2.43
CA ILE A 36 3.53 6.01 3.18
C ILE A 36 3.47 5.24 4.48
N VAL A 37 3.72 5.92 5.58
CA VAL A 37 3.72 5.33 6.92
C VAL A 37 2.42 5.66 7.63
N THR A 38 1.78 4.66 8.24
CA THR A 38 0.56 4.84 9.02
C THR A 38 0.86 4.90 10.51
N GLU A 39 -0.02 5.55 11.27
CA GLU A 39 -0.08 5.35 12.71
C GLU A 39 -0.53 3.90 13.03
N PRO A 40 -0.26 3.38 14.24
CA PRO A 40 -0.67 2.04 14.65
C PRO A 40 -2.15 1.99 15.02
N ASP A 41 -3.02 2.45 14.13
CA ASP A 41 -4.46 2.65 14.34
C ASP A 41 -5.31 1.45 13.96
N PHE A 42 -4.81 0.57 13.10
CA PHE A 42 -5.55 -0.60 12.64
C PHE A 42 -5.75 -1.63 13.75
N ARG A 43 -6.93 -2.23 13.77
CA ARG A 43 -7.32 -3.23 14.77
C ARG A 43 -7.77 -4.55 14.16
N SER A 44 -7.87 -4.63 12.83
CA SER A 44 -8.25 -5.85 12.11
C SER A 44 -7.61 -5.91 10.73
N ALA A 45 -7.50 -7.12 10.17
CA ALA A 45 -7.09 -7.32 8.79
C ALA A 45 -8.04 -6.61 7.80
N HIS A 46 -9.33 -6.59 8.10
CA HIS A 46 -10.35 -5.94 7.27
C HIS A 46 -10.09 -4.44 7.12
N GLU A 47 -9.84 -3.73 8.22
CA GLU A 47 -9.50 -2.28 8.19
C GLU A 47 -8.27 -2.00 7.33
N VAL A 48 -7.25 -2.87 7.41
CA VAL A 48 -6.03 -2.73 6.58
C VAL A 48 -6.36 -2.91 5.10
N ILE A 49 -7.19 -3.90 4.74
CA ILE A 49 -7.58 -4.14 3.35
C ILE A 49 -8.43 -3.00 2.79
N ASP A 50 -9.35 -2.47 3.59
CA ASP A 50 -10.17 -1.32 3.21
C ASP A 50 -9.28 -0.08 2.95
N PHE A 51 -8.35 0.19 3.86
CA PHE A 51 -7.38 1.27 3.70
C PHE A 51 -6.55 1.11 2.43
N LEU A 52 -5.95 -0.07 2.20
CA LEU A 52 -5.13 -0.34 1.02
C LEU A 52 -5.93 -0.27 -0.27
N THR A 53 -7.19 -0.70 -0.25
CA THR A 53 -8.09 -0.60 -1.40
C THR A 53 -8.38 0.86 -1.74
N LYS A 54 -8.67 1.67 -0.73
CA LYS A 54 -8.90 3.12 -0.90
C LYS A 54 -7.64 3.84 -1.35
N LEU A 55 -6.49 3.55 -0.74
CA LEU A 55 -5.20 4.12 -1.10
C LEU A 55 -4.85 3.81 -2.55
N ARG A 56 -4.95 2.54 -2.96
CA ARG A 56 -4.73 2.10 -4.34
C ARG A 56 -5.61 2.88 -5.32
N SER A 57 -6.90 2.96 -5.04
CA SER A 57 -7.84 3.73 -5.87
C SER A 57 -7.43 5.19 -5.98
N THR A 58 -7.08 5.82 -4.87
CA THR A 58 -6.63 7.22 -4.83
C THR A 58 -5.40 7.44 -5.71
N LEU A 59 -4.36 6.62 -5.55
CA LEU A 59 -3.11 6.74 -6.32
C LEU A 59 -3.33 6.49 -7.82
N GLN A 60 -4.20 5.55 -8.17
CA GLN A 60 -4.57 5.29 -9.58
C GLN A 60 -5.36 6.45 -10.21
N PHE A 61 -6.29 7.06 -9.48
CA PHE A 61 -7.05 8.21 -9.97
C PHE A 61 -6.19 9.47 -10.09
N LEU A 62 -5.22 9.65 -9.20
CA LEU A 62 -4.22 10.71 -9.29
C LEU A 62 -3.22 10.48 -10.44
N GLY A 63 -3.15 9.28 -10.99
CA GLY A 63 -2.18 8.92 -12.03
C GLY A 63 -0.74 8.79 -11.53
N VAL A 64 -0.56 8.64 -10.20
CA VAL A 64 0.76 8.52 -9.57
C VAL A 64 1.36 7.12 -9.78
N SER A 65 0.52 6.08 -9.69
CA SER A 65 0.94 4.68 -9.84
C SER A 65 -0.20 3.82 -10.38
N ASP A 66 0.11 2.73 -11.07
CA ASP A 66 -0.85 1.69 -11.44
C ASP A 66 -1.13 0.72 -10.28
N CYS A 67 -0.33 0.77 -9.21
CA CYS A 67 -0.50 0.02 -7.97
C CYS A 67 -0.69 -1.49 -8.16
N LYS A 68 0.13 -2.11 -9.00
CA LYS A 68 0.13 -3.55 -9.22
C LYS A 68 1.14 -4.24 -8.30
N MET A 69 0.68 -5.01 -7.33
CA MET A 69 1.55 -5.70 -6.38
C MET A 69 2.46 -6.73 -7.07
N GLN A 70 1.96 -7.45 -8.07
CA GLN A 70 2.73 -8.47 -8.81
C GLN A 70 3.88 -7.87 -9.61
N GLU A 71 3.74 -6.62 -10.04
CA GLU A 71 4.77 -5.87 -10.78
C GLU A 71 5.65 -5.03 -9.84
N GLY A 72 5.33 -5.00 -8.55
CA GLY A 72 6.09 -4.28 -7.52
C GLY A 72 5.88 -2.77 -7.51
N SER A 73 4.85 -2.24 -8.24
CA SER A 73 4.52 -0.82 -8.22
C SER A 73 3.71 -0.38 -6.99
N ILE A 74 3.28 -1.31 -6.15
CA ILE A 74 2.89 -1.09 -4.77
C ILE A 74 3.41 -2.26 -3.93
N ARG A 75 3.96 -1.96 -2.77
CA ARG A 75 4.43 -2.94 -1.77
C ARG A 75 3.85 -2.57 -0.42
N ALA A 76 3.67 -3.54 0.44
CA ALA A 76 3.22 -3.30 1.81
C ALA A 76 4.03 -4.16 2.77
N ASP A 77 4.63 -3.52 3.75
CA ASP A 77 5.23 -4.14 4.91
C ASP A 77 4.30 -3.93 6.11
N LEU A 78 4.11 -4.96 6.93
CA LEU A 78 3.20 -4.91 8.06
C LEU A 78 3.99 -4.94 9.37
N ASN A 79 3.62 -4.09 10.31
CA ASN A 79 4.05 -4.19 11.69
C ASN A 79 2.87 -4.68 12.53
N VAL A 80 2.96 -5.91 13.03
CA VAL A 80 1.91 -6.57 13.80
C VAL A 80 2.35 -6.72 15.25
N SER A 81 1.49 -6.34 16.19
CA SER A 81 1.64 -6.63 17.60
C SER A 81 0.30 -6.93 18.25
N VAL A 82 0.29 -7.74 19.29
CA VAL A 82 -0.92 -8.01 20.09
C VAL A 82 -0.72 -7.49 21.52
N ARG A 83 -1.83 -7.14 22.16
CA ARG A 83 -1.86 -6.67 23.55
C ARG A 83 -3.10 -7.19 24.27
N PRO A 84 -3.10 -7.31 25.60
CA PRO A 84 -4.31 -7.63 26.35
C PRO A 84 -5.42 -6.62 26.08
N ALA A 85 -6.65 -7.07 26.03
CA ALA A 85 -7.82 -6.19 25.89
C ALA A 85 -7.84 -5.15 27.03
N GLY A 86 -8.08 -3.89 26.68
CA GLY A 86 -8.07 -2.77 27.64
C GLY A 86 -6.68 -2.19 27.94
N SER A 87 -5.58 -2.78 27.48
CA SER A 87 -4.24 -2.18 27.59
C SER A 87 -4.05 -1.09 26.54
N GLU A 88 -3.53 0.07 26.95
CA GLU A 88 -3.12 1.13 26.01
C GLU A 88 -1.73 0.88 25.43
N LYS A 89 -0.86 0.19 26.17
CA LYS A 89 0.51 -0.09 25.75
C LYS A 89 0.52 -1.15 24.65
N LEU A 90 1.11 -0.80 23.51
CA LEU A 90 1.31 -1.74 22.41
C LEU A 90 2.26 -2.87 22.80
N GLY A 91 2.04 -4.05 22.22
CA GLY A 91 2.92 -5.20 22.38
C GLY A 91 4.21 -5.08 21.55
N THR A 92 5.05 -6.10 21.62
CA THR A 92 6.25 -6.21 20.79
C THR A 92 5.86 -6.46 19.35
N ARG A 93 6.32 -5.60 18.45
CA ARG A 93 5.99 -5.71 17.03
C ARG A 93 6.85 -6.74 16.31
N THR A 94 6.24 -7.38 15.33
CA THR A 94 6.91 -8.21 14.32
C THR A 94 6.66 -7.58 12.95
N GLU A 95 7.72 -7.39 12.17
CA GLU A 95 7.62 -6.90 10.81
C GLU A 95 7.36 -8.07 9.86
N MET A 96 6.31 -7.98 9.04
CA MET A 96 5.95 -9.00 8.05
C MET A 96 6.26 -8.47 6.65
N LYS A 97 6.98 -9.27 5.84
CA LYS A 97 7.38 -8.93 4.47
C LYS A 97 6.96 -9.98 3.46
N ASN A 98 7.01 -9.61 2.18
CA ASN A 98 6.79 -10.52 1.04
C ASN A 98 5.33 -10.94 0.82
N MET A 99 4.37 -10.10 1.16
CA MET A 99 2.97 -10.31 0.77
C MET A 99 2.75 -9.76 -0.65
N ASN A 100 2.25 -10.60 -1.56
CA ASN A 100 2.09 -10.27 -2.98
C ASN A 100 0.63 -10.02 -3.40
N SER A 101 -0.29 -10.01 -2.44
CA SER A 101 -1.71 -9.74 -2.66
C SER A 101 -2.38 -9.23 -1.40
N PHE A 102 -3.50 -8.54 -1.53
CA PHE A 102 -4.32 -8.12 -0.38
C PHE A 102 -4.84 -9.32 0.43
N LYS A 103 -5.12 -10.44 -0.25
CA LYS A 103 -5.48 -11.69 0.43
C LYS A 103 -4.34 -12.23 1.29
N ALA A 104 -3.12 -12.20 0.77
CA ALA A 104 -1.92 -12.58 1.53
C ALA A 104 -1.69 -11.66 2.73
N ILE A 105 -1.91 -10.36 2.58
CA ILE A 105 -1.83 -9.38 3.67
C ILE A 105 -2.80 -9.73 4.78
N ALA A 106 -4.08 -9.97 4.47
CA ALA A 106 -5.08 -10.33 5.47
C ALA A 106 -4.69 -11.61 6.22
N LYS A 107 -4.32 -12.67 5.49
CA LYS A 107 -3.87 -13.93 6.10
C LYS A 107 -2.62 -13.75 6.98
N ALA A 108 -1.66 -12.97 6.52
CA ALA A 108 -0.43 -12.71 7.27
C ALA A 108 -0.73 -12.03 8.60
N ILE A 109 -1.63 -11.05 8.63
CA ILE A 109 -2.06 -10.37 9.85
C ILE A 109 -2.70 -11.37 10.82
N GLU A 110 -3.68 -12.16 10.35
CA GLU A 110 -4.42 -13.11 11.18
C GLU A 110 -3.50 -14.21 11.74
N THR A 111 -2.64 -14.78 10.88
CA THR A 111 -1.69 -15.83 11.27
C THR A 111 -0.67 -15.31 12.27
N GLU A 112 -0.12 -14.12 12.05
CA GLU A 112 0.87 -13.55 12.96
C GLU A 112 0.25 -13.14 14.30
N ALA A 113 -0.96 -12.59 14.29
CA ALA A 113 -1.68 -12.28 15.52
C ALA A 113 -1.94 -13.55 16.35
N ALA A 114 -2.42 -14.64 15.72
CA ALA A 114 -2.63 -15.92 16.37
C ALA A 114 -1.33 -16.48 16.96
N ARG A 115 -0.23 -16.45 16.20
CA ARG A 115 1.09 -16.89 16.68
C ARG A 115 1.55 -16.11 17.91
N GLN A 116 1.39 -14.78 17.90
CA GLN A 116 1.81 -13.95 19.04
C GLN A 116 0.95 -14.21 20.28
N ILE A 117 -0.35 -14.44 20.11
CA ILE A 117 -1.26 -14.81 21.19
C ILE A 117 -0.79 -16.13 21.84
N GLU A 118 -0.54 -17.16 21.03
CA GLU A 118 -0.05 -18.48 21.50
C GLU A 118 1.24 -18.34 22.31
N VAL A 119 2.23 -17.58 21.79
CA VAL A 119 3.50 -17.33 22.49
C VAL A 119 3.28 -16.67 23.84
N LEU A 120 2.37 -15.71 23.93
CA LEU A 120 2.08 -14.99 25.19
C LEU A 120 1.30 -15.86 26.17
N GLU A 121 0.33 -16.68 25.69
CA GLU A 121 -0.44 -17.61 26.52
C GLU A 121 0.44 -18.72 27.12
N GLU A 122 1.49 -19.13 26.41
CA GLU A 122 2.52 -20.04 26.95
C GLU A 122 3.48 -19.38 27.94
N GLY A 123 3.28 -18.11 28.26
CA GLY A 123 4.15 -17.35 29.17
C GLY A 123 5.50 -16.94 28.56
N ARG A 124 5.65 -17.06 27.26
CA ARG A 124 6.86 -16.64 26.52
C ARG A 124 6.73 -15.19 26.06
N ALA A 125 7.85 -14.56 25.73
CA ALA A 125 7.88 -13.22 25.18
C ALA A 125 7.94 -13.26 23.64
N VAL A 126 7.16 -12.38 22.99
CA VAL A 126 7.30 -12.13 21.55
C VAL A 126 8.64 -11.43 21.30
N LYS A 127 9.40 -11.92 20.33
CA LYS A 127 10.66 -11.30 19.89
C LYS A 127 10.38 -10.29 18.80
N GLN A 128 11.06 -9.14 18.86
CA GLN A 128 11.06 -8.19 17.75
C GLN A 128 11.93 -8.76 16.63
N GLU A 129 11.30 -9.12 15.54
CA GLU A 129 11.96 -9.74 14.39
C GLU A 129 11.24 -9.39 13.07
N THR A 130 11.96 -9.56 11.96
CA THR A 130 11.37 -9.52 10.62
C THR A 130 11.07 -10.94 10.18
N ARG A 131 9.85 -11.16 9.67
CA ARG A 131 9.37 -12.45 9.18
C ARG A 131 8.96 -12.35 7.71
N ARG A 132 9.25 -13.37 6.93
CA ARG A 132 8.84 -13.51 5.55
C ARG A 132 7.57 -14.36 5.46
N TRP A 133 6.57 -13.84 4.79
CA TRP A 133 5.36 -14.58 4.44
C TRP A 133 5.63 -15.55 3.28
N ASP A 134 5.05 -16.75 3.34
CA ASP A 134 5.06 -17.76 2.29
C ASP A 134 3.62 -18.12 1.94
N ASP A 135 3.15 -17.66 0.78
CA ASP A 135 1.77 -17.88 0.31
C ASP A 135 1.43 -19.36 0.09
N ASN A 136 2.44 -20.20 -0.24
CA ASN A 136 2.21 -21.62 -0.50
C ASN A 136 2.00 -22.41 0.80
N LYS A 137 2.57 -21.93 1.89
CA LYS A 137 2.51 -22.58 3.19
C LYS A 137 1.51 -21.94 4.13
N ASP A 138 0.91 -20.81 3.74
CA ASP A 138 0.09 -19.95 4.62
C ASP A 138 0.78 -19.69 5.99
N ALA A 139 2.08 -19.48 5.98
CA ALA A 139 2.91 -19.35 7.18
C ALA A 139 4.01 -18.29 7.03
N SER A 140 4.47 -17.79 8.16
CA SER A 140 5.62 -16.88 8.22
C SER A 140 6.84 -17.56 8.80
N PHE A 141 8.02 -17.18 8.31
CA PHE A 141 9.31 -17.69 8.76
C PHE A 141 10.19 -16.52 9.21
N ALA A 142 10.84 -16.66 10.36
CA ALA A 142 11.78 -15.67 10.81
C ALA A 142 12.91 -15.50 9.79
N MET A 143 13.18 -14.27 9.42
CA MET A 143 14.37 -13.91 8.68
C MET A 143 15.55 -13.83 9.64
N ARG A 144 16.78 -13.89 9.10
CA ARG A 144 17.99 -13.73 9.92
C ARG A 144 17.86 -12.43 10.70
N SER A 145 17.79 -12.50 12.03
CA SER A 145 17.73 -11.32 12.87
C SER A 145 19.01 -10.51 12.64
N LYS A 146 18.87 -9.26 12.26
CA LYS A 146 19.96 -8.31 12.39
C LYS A 146 20.01 -7.96 13.88
N GLU A 147 20.91 -8.61 14.62
CA GLU A 147 21.05 -8.42 16.06
C GLU A 147 21.52 -7.01 16.49
N ASN A 148 21.82 -6.17 15.52
CA ASN A 148 22.16 -4.78 15.79
C ASN A 148 21.17 -3.87 15.04
N ALA A 149 20.44 -3.06 15.78
CA ALA A 149 19.81 -1.87 15.25
C ALA A 149 20.92 -1.09 14.53
N GLN A 150 20.93 -1.16 13.20
CA GLN A 150 21.94 -0.45 12.45
C GLN A 150 21.66 1.04 12.65
N ASP A 151 22.68 1.76 13.00
CA ASP A 151 22.71 3.19 12.86
C ASP A 151 22.53 3.52 11.37
N TYR A 152 21.31 3.88 10.98
CA TYR A 152 20.99 4.25 9.60
C TYR A 152 21.68 5.54 9.16
N ARG A 153 22.36 6.23 10.07
CA ARG A 153 23.10 7.47 9.80
C ARG A 153 22.26 8.49 9.03
N TYR A 154 21.03 8.71 9.51
CA TYR A 154 20.16 9.72 8.94
C TYR A 154 20.82 11.09 8.99
N PHE A 155 21.15 11.61 7.84
CA PHE A 155 21.61 12.98 7.64
C PHE A 155 21.10 13.46 6.28
N PRO A 156 20.89 14.77 6.10
CA PRO A 156 20.49 15.31 4.81
C PRO A 156 21.52 14.96 3.74
N GLU A 157 21.05 14.49 2.58
CA GLU A 157 21.92 14.24 1.43
C GLU A 157 22.58 15.55 0.99
N PRO A 158 23.94 15.65 0.99
CA PRO A 158 24.62 16.92 0.74
C PRO A 158 24.43 17.44 -0.69
N ASP A 159 24.13 16.56 -1.64
CA ASP A 159 23.93 16.94 -3.03
C ASP A 159 22.49 17.36 -3.35
N LEU A 160 21.57 17.22 -2.39
CA LEU A 160 20.17 17.62 -2.55
C LEU A 160 19.91 18.96 -1.83
N PRO A 161 19.59 20.03 -2.57
CA PRO A 161 19.20 21.29 -1.95
C PRO A 161 17.82 21.15 -1.28
N PRO A 162 17.55 21.94 -0.22
CA PRO A 162 16.22 21.99 0.38
C PRO A 162 15.14 22.31 -0.66
N VAL A 163 14.05 21.54 -0.64
CA VAL A 163 12.88 21.78 -1.48
C VAL A 163 11.85 22.57 -0.69
N TYR A 164 11.50 23.75 -1.22
CA TYR A 164 10.47 24.61 -0.64
C TYR A 164 9.17 24.46 -1.41
N ILE A 165 8.13 24.02 -0.71
CA ILE A 165 6.76 23.92 -1.24
C ILE A 165 6.00 25.13 -0.73
N ASP A 166 5.85 26.15 -1.58
CA ASP A 166 5.11 27.37 -1.28
C ASP A 166 3.59 27.21 -1.53
N ASP A 167 2.82 28.20 -1.07
CA ASP A 167 1.37 28.18 -1.25
C ASP A 167 0.99 28.22 -2.74
N ALA A 168 1.76 28.90 -3.59
CA ALA A 168 1.51 28.93 -5.02
C ALA A 168 1.70 27.56 -5.66
N TRP A 169 2.63 26.75 -5.19
CA TRP A 169 2.79 25.36 -5.62
C TRP A 169 1.58 24.52 -5.18
N LEU A 170 1.17 24.62 -3.92
CA LEU A 170 0.02 23.91 -3.40
C LEU A 170 -1.26 24.26 -4.15
N GLU A 171 -1.49 25.54 -4.47
CA GLU A 171 -2.66 25.95 -5.26
C GLU A 171 -2.62 25.40 -6.69
N ARG A 172 -1.44 25.35 -7.33
CA ARG A 172 -1.30 24.69 -8.64
C ARG A 172 -1.65 23.20 -8.57
N VAL A 173 -1.18 22.47 -7.53
CA VAL A 173 -1.50 21.06 -7.34
C VAL A 173 -2.99 20.88 -7.12
N ARG A 174 -3.62 21.67 -6.25
CA ARG A 174 -5.07 21.64 -6.01
C ARG A 174 -5.88 21.87 -7.26
N ALA A 175 -5.50 22.88 -8.06
CA ALA A 175 -6.19 23.22 -9.30
C ALA A 175 -6.11 22.12 -10.39
N HIS A 176 -5.08 21.27 -10.34
CA HIS A 176 -4.89 20.17 -11.29
C HIS A 176 -5.27 18.79 -10.73
N GLN A 177 -5.71 18.75 -9.47
CA GLN A 177 -6.13 17.48 -8.87
C GLN A 177 -7.38 16.95 -9.59
N PRO A 178 -7.33 15.71 -10.13
CA PRO A 178 -8.49 15.11 -10.76
C PRO A 178 -9.56 14.77 -9.72
N GLU A 179 -10.79 14.65 -10.18
CA GLU A 179 -11.88 14.14 -9.35
C GLU A 179 -11.60 12.69 -8.93
N LEU A 180 -11.54 12.45 -7.64
CA LEU A 180 -11.24 11.14 -7.06
C LEU A 180 -12.44 10.19 -7.13
N ALA A 181 -12.20 8.90 -6.93
CA ALA A 181 -13.22 7.85 -7.05
C ALA A 181 -14.46 8.11 -6.19
N ASP A 182 -14.30 8.57 -4.94
CA ASP A 182 -15.42 8.82 -4.04
C ASP A 182 -16.32 9.97 -4.52
N ALA A 183 -15.73 11.04 -5.02
CA ALA A 183 -16.48 12.16 -5.61
C ALA A 183 -17.21 11.72 -6.89
N LYS A 184 -16.55 10.94 -7.77
CA LYS A 184 -17.20 10.36 -8.94
C LYS A 184 -18.37 9.44 -8.58
N ARG A 185 -18.24 8.62 -7.55
CA ARG A 185 -19.31 7.76 -7.05
C ARG A 185 -20.54 8.57 -6.64
N ALA A 186 -20.33 9.64 -5.89
CA ALA A 186 -21.42 10.54 -5.48
C ALA A 186 -22.07 11.19 -6.72
N ARG A 187 -21.27 11.77 -7.62
CA ARG A 187 -21.76 12.41 -8.84
C ARG A 187 -22.50 11.43 -9.75
N TYR A 188 -22.00 10.22 -9.96
CA TYR A 188 -22.66 9.23 -10.83
C TYR A 188 -24.01 8.77 -10.27
N ARG A 189 -24.13 8.73 -8.94
CA ARG A 189 -25.40 8.47 -8.26
C ARG A 189 -26.37 9.62 -8.45
N GLU A 190 -25.95 10.84 -8.17
CA GLU A 190 -26.80 12.02 -8.12
C GLU A 190 -27.18 12.56 -9.51
N GLU A 191 -26.17 12.69 -10.39
CA GLU A 191 -26.39 13.31 -11.71
C GLU A 191 -26.75 12.31 -12.80
N TYR A 192 -26.18 11.09 -12.76
CA TYR A 192 -26.39 10.09 -13.80
C TYR A 192 -27.43 9.04 -13.41
N GLY A 193 -27.87 8.98 -12.15
CA GLY A 193 -28.87 8.03 -11.67
C GLY A 193 -28.44 6.56 -11.82
N LEU A 194 -27.13 6.28 -11.79
CA LEU A 194 -26.59 4.93 -11.92
C LEU A 194 -26.80 4.13 -10.63
N SER A 195 -26.91 2.80 -10.77
CA SER A 195 -27.01 1.90 -9.63
C SER A 195 -25.67 1.79 -8.88
N GLU A 196 -25.72 1.46 -7.57
CA GLU A 196 -24.51 1.20 -6.77
C GLU A 196 -23.63 0.11 -7.38
N HIS A 197 -24.24 -0.87 -8.03
CA HIS A 197 -23.52 -1.93 -8.73
C HIS A 197 -22.71 -1.38 -9.90
N ASP A 198 -23.35 -0.62 -10.79
CA ASP A 198 -22.67 -0.02 -11.96
C ASP A 198 -21.57 0.95 -11.52
N ILE A 199 -21.87 1.80 -10.53
CA ILE A 199 -20.91 2.73 -9.92
C ILE A 199 -19.72 1.96 -9.34
N GLY A 200 -19.99 0.85 -8.66
CA GLY A 200 -18.97 0.00 -8.07
C GLY A 200 -17.97 -0.54 -9.10
N ILE A 201 -18.47 -0.96 -10.27
CA ILE A 201 -17.63 -1.46 -11.37
C ILE A 201 -16.86 -0.31 -12.03
N LEU A 202 -17.55 0.74 -12.43
CA LEU A 202 -16.96 1.87 -13.15
C LEU A 202 -15.85 2.57 -12.34
N CYS A 203 -16.10 2.82 -11.07
CA CYS A 203 -15.16 3.52 -10.19
C CYS A 203 -14.04 2.63 -9.63
N GLN A 204 -13.89 1.39 -10.09
CA GLN A 204 -12.69 0.60 -9.85
C GLN A 204 -11.51 1.01 -10.74
N ASN A 205 -11.80 1.69 -11.86
CA ASN A 205 -10.79 2.04 -12.84
C ASN A 205 -11.04 3.43 -13.44
N ALA A 206 -10.09 4.33 -13.27
CA ALA A 206 -10.16 5.67 -13.82
C ALA A 206 -10.38 5.72 -15.35
N ARG A 207 -9.91 4.69 -16.09
CA ARG A 207 -10.12 4.58 -17.53
C ARG A 207 -11.60 4.34 -17.87
N LEU A 208 -12.29 3.48 -17.12
CA LEU A 208 -13.72 3.22 -17.30
C LEU A 208 -14.54 4.48 -17.01
N CYS A 209 -14.19 5.21 -15.96
CA CYS A 209 -14.81 6.51 -15.66
C CYS A 209 -14.66 7.49 -16.84
N ARG A 210 -13.44 7.64 -17.36
CA ARG A 210 -13.19 8.53 -18.51
C ARG A 210 -13.97 8.11 -19.75
N LEU A 211 -14.08 6.80 -20.02
CA LEU A 211 -14.85 6.28 -21.15
C LEU A 211 -16.34 6.60 -21.02
N LEU A 212 -16.92 6.36 -19.82
CA LEU A 212 -18.30 6.71 -19.52
C LEU A 212 -18.56 8.20 -19.74
N GLU A 213 -17.73 9.05 -19.13
CA GLU A 213 -17.87 10.51 -19.22
C GLU A 213 -17.73 11.01 -20.66
N ALA A 214 -16.79 10.46 -21.42
CA ALA A 214 -16.64 10.78 -22.83
C ALA A 214 -17.87 10.36 -23.67
N ALA A 215 -18.44 9.18 -23.41
CA ALA A 215 -19.66 8.74 -24.09
C ALA A 215 -20.85 9.64 -23.77
N ILE A 216 -21.02 10.02 -22.50
CA ILE A 216 -22.08 10.95 -22.07
C ILE A 216 -21.90 12.34 -22.73
N ALA A 217 -20.67 12.83 -22.78
CA ALA A 217 -20.36 14.10 -23.44
C ALA A 217 -20.70 14.10 -24.94
N GLN A 218 -20.71 12.94 -25.58
CA GLN A 218 -21.18 12.75 -26.98
C GLN A 218 -22.68 12.47 -27.07
N GLY A 219 -23.44 12.59 -26.01
CA GLY A 219 -24.88 12.47 -25.99
C GLY A 219 -25.44 11.08 -25.69
N ALA A 220 -24.59 10.15 -25.26
CA ALA A 220 -25.07 8.85 -24.81
C ALA A 220 -25.82 8.96 -23.47
N SER A 221 -26.90 8.18 -23.31
CA SER A 221 -27.57 8.03 -22.04
C SER A 221 -26.62 7.36 -21.02
N PRO A 222 -26.46 7.89 -19.80
CA PRO A 222 -25.57 7.34 -18.80
C PRO A 222 -25.78 5.83 -18.53
N LYS A 223 -27.04 5.42 -18.39
CA LYS A 223 -27.39 4.01 -18.17
C LYS A 223 -27.01 3.11 -19.33
N VAL A 224 -27.25 3.57 -20.57
CA VAL A 224 -26.90 2.80 -21.76
C VAL A 224 -25.38 2.70 -21.88
N ALA A 225 -24.65 3.80 -21.69
CA ALA A 225 -23.19 3.80 -21.73
C ALA A 225 -22.60 2.87 -20.64
N ALA A 226 -23.11 2.93 -19.42
CA ALA A 226 -22.66 2.06 -18.33
C ALA A 226 -22.87 0.57 -18.62
N ASN A 227 -23.95 0.20 -19.31
CA ASN A 227 -24.22 -1.20 -19.65
C ASN A 227 -23.31 -1.76 -20.76
N TRP A 228 -22.68 -0.89 -21.56
CA TRP A 228 -21.76 -1.29 -22.64
C TRP A 228 -20.29 -1.29 -22.22
N ILE A 229 -19.97 -0.70 -21.11
CA ILE A 229 -18.63 -0.61 -20.52
C ILE A 229 -18.39 -1.78 -19.56
#